data_cb59d60d3baef1e5cb7768ffdfc84125
#
_entry.id   cb59d60d3baef1e5cb7768ffdfc84125
#
_cell.length_a   1.000
_cell.length_b   1.000
_cell.length_c   1.000
_cell.angle_alpha   90.00
_cell.angle_beta   90.00
_cell.angle_gamma   90.00
#
_symmetry.space_group_name_H-M   'P 1'
#
loop_
_entity.id
_entity.type
_entity.pdbx_description
1 polymer ?
#
loop_
_entity_poly.entity_id
_entity_poly.type
_entity_poly.pdbx_seq_one_letter_code
_entity_poly.pdbx_strand_id
1 'polypeptide(L)'
;MQRTYTGRISFGTIARTLCTTATLCFLAACTGPSYNTWVEETRVTSPDGRFDAVITREASPGGVLGSLYWNVFIVPKGAAAPKDDKHTLFTADSLWGEKLVWTQKHLLDIHYDFAEIDEFRNNWGENEVHDRGWRKGDYLVEVRLMPSSEFSLLTPDGDIKPKD
;
A
#
# COMPACT_ATOMS: atom_id res chain seq x y z
N MET A 1 76.95 -0.02 -33.96
CA MET A 1 75.77 0.81 -34.25
C MET A 1 74.67 0.44 -33.32
N GLN A 2 74.50 1.18 -32.23
CA GLN A 2 73.37 1.02 -31.27
C GLN A 2 72.35 2.10 -31.51
N ARG A 3 71.09 1.72 -31.79
CA ARG A 3 69.94 2.64 -31.87
C ARG A 3 69.18 2.61 -30.54
N THR A 4 69.26 3.68 -29.80
CA THR A 4 68.44 3.94 -28.61
C THR A 4 67.04 4.43 -29.04
N TYR A 5 66.01 3.70 -28.69
CA TYR A 5 64.60 4.11 -28.82
C TYR A 5 64.16 4.78 -27.52
N THR A 6 63.97 6.08 -27.57
CA THR A 6 63.31 6.84 -26.48
C THR A 6 61.83 6.92 -26.76
N GLY A 7 61.04 6.08 -26.09
CA GLY A 7 59.58 6.13 -26.08
C GLY A 7 59.12 7.24 -25.14
N ARG A 8 58.51 8.33 -25.66
CA ARG A 8 57.83 9.34 -24.89
C ARG A 8 56.46 8.80 -24.47
N ILE A 9 56.30 8.50 -23.17
CA ILE A 9 54.97 8.19 -22.61
C ILE A 9 54.23 9.46 -22.37
N SER A 10 53.12 9.66 -23.12
CA SER A 10 52.26 10.84 -23.00
C SER A 10 51.39 10.70 -21.73
N PHE A 11 51.70 11.47 -20.70
CA PHE A 11 50.99 11.55 -19.43
C PHE A 11 49.57 12.15 -19.53
N GLY A 12 49.16 12.62 -20.71
CA GLY A 12 47.89 13.31 -20.91
C GLY A 12 46.64 12.41 -20.96
N THR A 13 46.79 11.13 -21.29
CA THR A 13 45.66 10.23 -21.53
C THR A 13 45.15 9.56 -20.25
N ILE A 14 46.01 9.36 -19.24
CA ILE A 14 45.65 8.69 -17.99
C ILE A 14 44.78 9.58 -17.09
N ALA A 15 45.02 10.91 -17.09
CA ALA A 15 44.28 11.84 -16.24
C ALA A 15 42.80 12.01 -16.67
N ARG A 16 42.51 11.87 -17.99
CA ARG A 16 41.11 11.99 -18.49
C ARG A 16 40.25 10.75 -18.20
N THR A 17 40.82 9.56 -18.17
CA THR A 17 40.11 8.32 -17.96
C THR A 17 39.73 8.14 -16.48
N LEU A 18 40.56 8.61 -15.55
CA LEU A 18 40.27 8.57 -14.10
C LEU A 18 39.14 9.53 -13.67
N CYS A 19 39.01 10.66 -14.36
CA CYS A 19 37.95 11.64 -14.01
C CYS A 19 36.54 11.18 -14.46
N THR A 20 36.44 10.47 -15.60
CA THR A 20 35.16 9.96 -16.09
C THR A 20 34.61 8.81 -15.31
N THR A 21 35.46 7.90 -14.77
CA THR A 21 35.02 6.81 -13.92
C THR A 21 34.55 7.26 -12.53
N ALA A 22 35.18 8.28 -11.96
CA ALA A 22 34.74 8.88 -10.68
C ALA A 22 33.37 9.55 -10.79
N THR A 23 33.06 10.20 -11.93
CA THR A 23 31.77 10.89 -12.15
C THR A 23 30.61 9.89 -12.33
N LEU A 24 30.84 8.73 -12.96
CA LEU A 24 29.82 7.70 -13.11
C LEU A 24 29.47 7.03 -11.76
N CYS A 25 30.43 6.87 -10.85
CA CYS A 25 30.15 6.29 -9.52
C CYS A 25 29.30 7.19 -8.63
N PHE A 26 29.33 8.51 -8.81
CA PHE A 26 28.51 9.44 -8.03
C PHE A 26 27.03 9.49 -8.48
N LEU A 27 26.71 9.14 -9.71
CA LEU A 27 25.34 9.12 -10.22
C LEU A 27 24.57 7.84 -9.78
N ALA A 28 25.26 6.77 -9.44
CA ALA A 28 24.63 5.53 -8.94
C ALA A 28 24.25 5.57 -7.45
N ALA A 29 24.75 6.55 -6.68
CA ALA A 29 24.55 6.61 -5.23
C ALA A 29 23.27 7.38 -4.82
N CYS A 30 22.52 7.96 -5.78
CA CYS A 30 21.30 8.74 -5.49
C CYS A 30 19.99 7.98 -5.68
N THR A 31 20.00 6.70 -6.00
CA THR A 31 18.80 5.87 -5.88
C THR A 31 18.67 5.41 -4.44
N GLY A 32 18.25 6.30 -3.55
CA GLY A 32 17.79 5.92 -2.23
C GLY A 32 16.69 4.86 -2.35
N PRO A 33 16.59 3.90 -1.41
CA PRO A 33 15.50 2.93 -1.43
C PRO A 33 14.18 3.69 -1.48
N SER A 34 13.34 3.35 -2.46
CA SER A 34 11.96 3.81 -2.51
C SER A 34 11.23 3.21 -1.32
N TYR A 35 10.92 3.99 -0.31
CA TYR A 35 10.28 3.56 0.94
C TYR A 35 8.75 3.39 0.82
N ASN A 36 8.19 3.41 -0.38
CA ASN A 36 6.80 3.01 -0.57
C ASN A 36 6.70 1.49 -0.41
N THR A 37 6.61 1.04 0.82
CA THR A 37 6.36 -0.38 1.13
C THR A 37 4.87 -0.59 1.29
N TRP A 38 4.22 -1.01 0.22
CA TRP A 38 2.91 -1.62 0.27
C TRP A 38 3.07 -3.03 0.83
N VAL A 39 2.41 -3.30 1.94
CA VAL A 39 2.39 -4.63 2.56
C VAL A 39 0.95 -5.11 2.62
N GLU A 40 0.70 -6.30 2.09
CA GLU A 40 -0.57 -6.98 2.31
C GLU A 40 -0.55 -7.59 3.72
N GLU A 41 -1.47 -7.13 4.58
CA GLU A 41 -1.55 -7.54 5.98
C GLU A 41 -2.56 -8.69 6.17
N THR A 42 -3.70 -8.61 5.50
CA THR A 42 -4.80 -9.57 5.66
C THR A 42 -5.49 -9.84 4.34
N ARG A 43 -5.85 -11.11 4.12
CA ARG A 43 -6.65 -11.54 2.96
C ARG A 43 -7.70 -12.55 3.39
N VAL A 44 -8.95 -12.34 2.97
CA VAL A 44 -10.06 -13.25 3.26
C VAL A 44 -10.89 -13.49 2.00
N THR A 45 -11.00 -14.76 1.61
CA THR A 45 -11.76 -15.15 0.42
C THR A 45 -13.27 -15.14 0.69
N SER A 46 -14.07 -14.65 -0.27
CA SER A 46 -15.53 -14.69 -0.23
C SER A 46 -16.06 -16.13 -0.15
N PRO A 47 -17.25 -16.36 0.44
CA PRO A 47 -17.80 -17.70 0.62
C PRO A 47 -18.01 -18.48 -0.69
N ASP A 48 -18.20 -17.79 -1.80
CA ASP A 48 -18.35 -18.42 -3.13
C ASP A 48 -17.00 -18.58 -3.87
N GLY A 49 -15.91 -18.14 -3.25
CA GLY A 49 -14.56 -18.29 -3.76
C GLY A 49 -14.22 -17.44 -4.99
N ARG A 50 -15.00 -16.40 -5.30
CA ARG A 50 -14.79 -15.54 -6.50
C ARG A 50 -13.84 -14.40 -6.24
N PHE A 51 -13.89 -13.81 -5.04
CA PHE A 51 -13.18 -12.60 -4.69
C PHE A 51 -12.43 -12.74 -3.36
N ASP A 52 -11.42 -11.93 -3.19
CA ASP A 52 -10.71 -11.75 -1.94
C ASP A 52 -10.91 -10.31 -1.45
N ALA A 53 -11.23 -10.14 -0.16
CA ALA A 53 -11.09 -8.87 0.53
C ALA A 53 -9.68 -8.79 1.11
N VAL A 54 -8.99 -7.68 0.89
CA VAL A 54 -7.58 -7.50 1.23
C VAL A 54 -7.38 -6.21 1.99
N ILE A 55 -6.66 -6.26 3.11
CA ILE A 55 -6.12 -5.09 3.79
C ILE A 55 -4.68 -4.90 3.37
N THR A 56 -4.33 -3.70 2.95
CA THR A 56 -2.95 -3.30 2.68
C THR A 56 -2.57 -2.15 3.59
N ARG A 57 -1.28 -2.09 3.92
CA ARG A 57 -0.69 -0.99 4.66
C ARG A 57 0.38 -0.33 3.81
N GLU A 58 0.34 0.99 3.73
CA GLU A 58 1.33 1.79 3.04
C GLU A 58 2.03 2.71 4.03
N ALA A 59 3.37 2.71 4.00
CA ALA A 59 4.15 3.71 4.71
C ALA A 59 4.47 4.87 3.76
N SER A 60 4.00 6.06 4.10
CA SER A 60 4.35 7.27 3.35
C SER A 60 5.83 7.63 3.55
N PRO A 61 6.58 8.00 2.48
CA PRO A 61 7.99 8.35 2.57
C PRO A 61 8.25 9.74 3.18
N GLY A 62 7.48 10.16 4.14
CA GLY A 62 7.45 11.52 4.69
C GLY A 62 8.25 11.76 5.98
N GLY A 63 9.38 11.08 6.24
CA GLY A 63 10.27 11.42 7.36
C GLY A 63 9.89 10.78 8.72
N VAL A 64 10.40 11.33 9.81
CA VAL A 64 10.35 10.80 11.21
C VAL A 64 8.92 10.59 11.75
N LEU A 65 7.90 11.10 11.06
CA LEU A 65 6.48 10.99 11.39
C LEU A 65 5.69 10.44 10.19
N GLY A 66 6.26 9.48 9.44
CA GLY A 66 5.58 8.90 8.28
C GLY A 66 4.19 8.38 8.67
N SER A 67 3.14 8.87 7.98
CA SER A 67 1.78 8.35 8.12
C SER A 67 1.70 6.93 7.60
N LEU A 68 0.94 6.08 8.29
CA LEU A 68 0.62 4.73 7.86
C LEU A 68 -0.81 4.75 7.36
N TYR A 69 -0.99 4.51 6.06
CA TYR A 69 -2.30 4.39 5.46
C TYR A 69 -2.72 2.94 5.33
N TRP A 70 -3.94 2.67 5.73
CA TRP A 70 -4.57 1.38 5.63
C TRP A 70 -5.64 1.44 4.55
N ASN A 71 -5.59 0.49 3.62
CA ASN A 71 -6.54 0.44 2.52
C ASN A 71 -7.21 -0.93 2.45
N VAL A 72 -8.51 -0.95 2.15
CA VAL A 72 -9.27 -2.17 1.91
C VAL A 72 -9.72 -2.22 0.46
N PHE A 73 -9.49 -3.37 -0.18
CA PHE A 73 -9.88 -3.66 -1.55
C PHE A 73 -10.67 -4.95 -1.63
N ILE A 74 -11.51 -5.08 -2.66
CA ILE A 74 -12.01 -6.36 -3.14
C ILE A 74 -11.40 -6.61 -4.51
N VAL A 75 -10.74 -7.76 -4.67
CA VAL A 75 -10.05 -8.16 -5.89
C VAL A 75 -10.51 -9.56 -6.33
N PRO A 76 -10.36 -9.95 -7.60
CA PRO A 76 -10.54 -11.34 -8.01
C PRO A 76 -9.66 -12.26 -7.17
N LYS A 77 -10.16 -13.45 -6.86
CA LYS A 77 -9.45 -14.43 -6.01
C LYS A 77 -8.01 -14.65 -6.51
N GLY A 78 -7.06 -14.45 -5.61
CA GLY A 78 -5.63 -14.61 -5.86
C GLY A 78 -4.98 -13.50 -6.68
N ALA A 79 -5.74 -12.47 -7.09
CA ALA A 79 -5.15 -11.30 -7.73
C ALA A 79 -4.38 -10.45 -6.69
N ALA A 80 -3.32 -9.77 -7.13
CA ALA A 80 -2.60 -8.82 -6.28
C ALA A 80 -3.51 -7.63 -5.92
N ALA A 81 -3.35 -7.09 -4.71
CA ALA A 81 -3.99 -5.83 -4.35
C ALA A 81 -3.45 -4.69 -5.22
N PRO A 82 -4.29 -3.71 -5.61
CA PRO A 82 -3.83 -2.49 -6.28
C PRO A 82 -2.76 -1.78 -5.45
N LYS A 83 -1.85 -1.09 -6.13
CA LYS A 83 -0.82 -0.24 -5.49
C LYS A 83 -1.13 1.25 -5.64
N ASP A 84 -2.37 1.55 -5.92
CA ASP A 84 -2.91 2.89 -6.01
C ASP A 84 -4.24 2.93 -5.23
N ASP A 85 -4.74 4.12 -5.00
CA ASP A 85 -6.00 4.38 -4.31
C ASP A 85 -7.25 4.13 -5.19
N LYS A 86 -7.03 3.78 -6.45
CA LYS A 86 -8.13 3.49 -7.37
C LYS A 86 -8.91 2.26 -6.88
N HIS A 87 -10.22 2.42 -6.75
CA HIS A 87 -11.14 1.36 -6.28
C HIS A 87 -10.98 0.96 -4.82
N THR A 88 -10.31 1.76 -4.00
CA THR A 88 -10.29 1.60 -2.56
C THR A 88 -11.71 1.68 -1.98
N LEU A 89 -12.01 0.79 -1.05
CA LEU A 89 -13.29 0.77 -0.34
C LEU A 89 -13.25 1.49 0.98
N PHE A 90 -12.07 1.52 1.57
CA PHE A 90 -11.83 2.08 2.88
C PHE A 90 -10.39 2.55 2.95
N THR A 91 -10.18 3.77 3.42
CA THR A 91 -8.87 4.34 3.73
C THR A 91 -8.89 4.91 5.13
N ALA A 92 -7.87 4.62 5.93
CA ALA A 92 -7.69 5.17 7.26
C ALA A 92 -6.21 5.50 7.51
N ASP A 93 -5.95 6.61 8.20
CA ASP A 93 -4.60 6.99 8.67
C ASP A 93 -4.15 6.15 9.87
N SER A 94 -5.11 5.72 10.69
CA SER A 94 -4.87 4.83 11.84
C SER A 94 -5.93 3.75 11.86
N LEU A 95 -5.50 2.48 12.05
CA LEU A 95 -6.42 1.34 12.14
C LEU A 95 -5.88 0.33 13.15
N TRP A 96 -6.75 -0.08 14.09
CA TRP A 96 -6.43 -1.02 15.15
C TRP A 96 -7.54 -2.05 15.30
N GLY A 97 -7.17 -3.31 15.60
CA GLY A 97 -8.12 -4.41 15.81
C GLY A 97 -8.87 -4.78 14.54
N GLU A 98 -8.26 -4.53 13.38
CA GLU A 98 -8.87 -4.73 12.08
C GLU A 98 -9.14 -6.22 11.80
N LYS A 99 -10.31 -6.51 11.25
CA LYS A 99 -10.69 -7.83 10.81
C LYS A 99 -11.68 -7.73 9.65
N LEU A 100 -11.45 -8.49 8.59
CA LEU A 100 -12.39 -8.66 7.49
C LEU A 100 -13.24 -9.91 7.73
N VAL A 101 -14.54 -9.80 7.58
CA VAL A 101 -15.48 -10.93 7.72
C VAL A 101 -16.48 -10.91 6.59
N TRP A 102 -16.46 -11.94 5.75
CA TRP A 102 -17.54 -12.19 4.83
C TRP A 102 -18.71 -12.84 5.59
N THR A 103 -19.72 -12.07 5.94
CA THR A 103 -20.94 -12.59 6.59
C THR A 103 -21.86 -13.30 5.62
N GLN A 104 -21.83 -12.87 4.34
CA GLN A 104 -22.51 -13.50 3.22
C GLN A 104 -21.68 -13.32 1.95
N LYS A 105 -22.04 -14.03 0.87
CA LYS A 105 -21.33 -13.90 -0.42
C LYS A 105 -21.32 -12.49 -0.98
N HIS A 106 -22.29 -11.65 -0.62
CA HIS A 106 -22.45 -10.28 -1.09
C HIS A 106 -22.31 -9.24 0.05
N LEU A 107 -21.79 -9.65 1.20
CA LEU A 107 -21.73 -8.79 2.38
C LEU A 107 -20.39 -8.95 3.09
N LEU A 108 -19.60 -7.89 3.08
CA LEU A 108 -18.31 -7.79 3.75
C LEU A 108 -18.44 -6.85 4.96
N ASP A 109 -18.04 -7.32 6.13
CA ASP A 109 -17.91 -6.51 7.33
C ASP A 109 -16.44 -6.18 7.59
N ILE A 110 -16.13 -4.88 7.79
CA ILE A 110 -14.84 -4.37 8.23
C ILE A 110 -14.97 -4.06 9.72
N HIS A 111 -14.44 -4.95 10.55
CA HIS A 111 -14.38 -4.75 12.00
C HIS A 111 -13.14 -3.98 12.38
N TYR A 112 -13.23 -3.12 13.39
CA TYR A 112 -12.12 -2.39 13.96
C TYR A 112 -12.43 -1.93 15.39
N ASP A 113 -11.38 -1.75 16.19
CA ASP A 113 -11.50 -1.16 17.52
C ASP A 113 -11.39 0.36 17.46
N PHE A 114 -10.45 0.85 16.65
CA PHE A 114 -10.27 2.28 16.39
C PHE A 114 -9.86 2.49 14.93
N ALA A 115 -10.38 3.54 14.29
CA ALA A 115 -9.97 3.96 12.96
C ALA A 115 -10.16 5.48 12.81
N GLU A 116 -9.18 6.15 12.21
CA GLU A 116 -9.31 7.49 11.68
C GLU A 116 -9.56 7.38 10.17
N ILE A 117 -10.86 7.41 9.82
CA ILE A 117 -11.33 7.05 8.47
C ILE A 117 -11.33 8.29 7.59
N ASP A 118 -10.56 8.23 6.49
CA ASP A 118 -10.49 9.28 5.47
C ASP A 118 -11.55 9.07 4.38
N GLU A 119 -11.72 7.82 3.94
CA GLU A 119 -12.66 7.47 2.88
C GLU A 119 -13.35 6.13 3.17
N PHE A 120 -14.64 6.06 2.86
CA PHE A 120 -15.41 4.83 2.92
C PHE A 120 -16.47 4.76 1.82
N ARG A 121 -16.51 3.61 1.16
CA ARG A 121 -17.52 3.25 0.18
C ARG A 121 -18.28 2.01 0.64
N ASN A 122 -19.58 2.13 0.76
CA ASN A 122 -20.44 1.05 1.28
C ASN A 122 -20.81 -0.02 0.25
N ASN A 123 -20.28 0.07 -0.96
CA ASN A 123 -20.51 -0.91 -2.01
C ASN A 123 -19.32 -1.04 -2.95
N TRP A 124 -19.20 -2.22 -3.53
CA TRP A 124 -18.24 -2.55 -4.56
C TRP A 124 -18.94 -3.33 -5.67
N GLY A 125 -18.55 -3.07 -6.92
CA GLY A 125 -19.09 -3.73 -8.08
C GLY A 125 -18.02 -4.42 -8.93
N GLU A 126 -18.34 -5.61 -9.44
CA GLU A 126 -17.44 -6.36 -10.35
C GLU A 126 -17.03 -5.56 -11.60
N ASN A 127 -17.84 -4.58 -11.99
CA ASN A 127 -17.52 -3.68 -13.10
C ASN A 127 -16.23 -2.88 -12.86
N GLU A 128 -15.84 -2.64 -11.60
CA GLU A 128 -14.62 -1.93 -11.23
C GLU A 128 -13.36 -2.71 -11.60
N VAL A 129 -13.38 -4.05 -11.45
CA VAL A 129 -12.29 -4.93 -11.89
C VAL A 129 -11.98 -4.79 -13.38
N HIS A 130 -13.01 -4.47 -14.17
CA HIS A 130 -12.92 -4.40 -15.62
C HIS A 130 -12.83 -2.96 -16.15
N ASP A 131 -12.80 -1.97 -15.25
CA ASP A 131 -12.79 -0.53 -15.58
C ASP A 131 -13.87 -0.17 -16.63
N ARG A 132 -15.08 -0.64 -16.40
CA ARG A 132 -16.24 -0.47 -17.29
C ARG A 132 -17.50 -0.09 -16.54
N GLY A 133 -18.49 0.41 -17.27
CA GLY A 133 -19.81 0.65 -16.71
C GLY A 133 -20.51 -0.62 -16.22
N TRP A 134 -21.45 -0.46 -15.30
CA TRP A 134 -22.30 -1.51 -14.74
C TRP A 134 -23.07 -2.27 -15.84
N ARG A 135 -23.18 -3.58 -15.68
CA ARG A 135 -23.99 -4.46 -16.53
C ARG A 135 -24.92 -5.31 -15.68
N LYS A 136 -26.08 -5.66 -16.25
CA LYS A 136 -27.00 -6.59 -15.60
C LYS A 136 -26.30 -7.93 -15.35
N GLY A 137 -26.28 -8.37 -14.10
CA GLY A 137 -25.63 -9.60 -13.65
C GLY A 137 -24.21 -9.41 -13.11
N ASP A 138 -23.68 -8.19 -13.09
CA ASP A 138 -22.45 -7.90 -12.36
C ASP A 138 -22.64 -8.19 -10.87
N TYR A 139 -21.58 -8.68 -10.26
CA TYR A 139 -21.54 -8.97 -8.84
C TYR A 139 -21.48 -7.66 -8.05
N LEU A 140 -22.33 -7.51 -7.05
CA LEU A 140 -22.34 -6.38 -6.14
C LEU A 140 -22.08 -6.89 -4.71
N VAL A 141 -21.22 -6.20 -4.00
CA VAL A 141 -20.93 -6.42 -2.58
C VAL A 141 -21.33 -5.19 -1.80
N GLU A 142 -22.13 -5.38 -0.76
CA GLU A 142 -22.33 -4.39 0.28
C GLU A 142 -21.18 -4.47 1.29
N VAL A 143 -20.68 -3.32 1.72
CA VAL A 143 -19.58 -3.21 2.70
C VAL A 143 -20.09 -2.45 3.91
N ARG A 144 -19.86 -2.98 5.11
CA ARG A 144 -20.28 -2.35 6.37
C ARG A 144 -19.10 -2.14 7.31
N LEU A 145 -19.16 -1.03 8.03
CA LEU A 145 -18.25 -0.72 9.12
C LEU A 145 -18.82 -1.23 10.45
N MET A 146 -18.02 -1.99 11.17
CA MET A 146 -18.39 -2.65 12.42
C MET A 146 -17.41 -2.25 13.54
N PRO A 147 -17.56 -1.02 14.12
CA PRO A 147 -16.73 -0.62 15.25
C PRO A 147 -17.00 -1.53 16.46
N SER A 148 -15.95 -1.87 17.23
CA SER A 148 -16.15 -2.61 18.46
C SER A 148 -16.88 -1.75 19.49
N SER A 149 -17.82 -2.38 20.23
CA SER A 149 -18.60 -1.68 21.26
C SER A 149 -17.76 -1.20 22.45
N GLU A 150 -16.56 -1.73 22.62
CA GLU A 150 -15.68 -1.36 23.73
C GLU A 150 -15.09 0.05 23.56
N PHE A 151 -14.85 0.49 22.32
CA PHE A 151 -14.32 1.82 22.04
C PHE A 151 -15.38 2.94 21.99
N SER A 152 -16.65 2.58 21.77
CA SER A 152 -17.76 3.57 21.80
C SER A 152 -18.04 4.15 23.20
N LEU A 153 -17.31 3.72 24.22
CA LEU A 153 -17.41 4.25 25.58
C LEU A 153 -16.40 5.39 25.89
N LEU A 154 -15.54 5.74 24.93
CA LEU A 154 -14.73 6.95 25.05
C LEU A 154 -15.64 8.17 24.86
N THR A 155 -15.85 8.92 25.92
CA THR A 155 -16.48 10.23 25.83
C THR A 155 -15.52 11.18 25.12
N PRO A 156 -16.01 12.28 24.49
CA PRO A 156 -15.15 13.29 23.86
C PRO A 156 -14.05 13.86 24.79
N ASP A 157 -14.21 13.71 26.09
CA ASP A 157 -13.26 14.16 27.10
C ASP A 157 -12.22 13.10 27.50
N GLY A 158 -12.21 11.93 26.84
CA GLY A 158 -11.20 10.88 27.08
C GLY A 158 -11.36 10.07 28.38
N ASP A 159 -12.44 10.27 29.13
CA ASP A 159 -12.68 9.53 30.38
C ASP A 159 -13.29 8.17 30.09
N ILE A 160 -12.59 7.11 30.49
CA ILE A 160 -13.13 5.74 30.49
C ILE A 160 -14.12 5.63 31.66
N LYS A 161 -15.43 5.54 31.37
CA LYS A 161 -16.39 5.19 32.42
C LYS A 161 -16.23 3.70 32.75
N PRO A 162 -15.98 3.37 34.04
CA PRO A 162 -16.01 1.97 34.47
C PRO A 162 -17.40 1.38 34.24
N LYS A 163 -17.44 0.16 33.77
CA LYS A 163 -18.63 -0.64 33.58
C LYS A 163 -19.10 -1.09 34.98
N ASP A 164 -20.26 -0.61 35.43
CA ASP A 164 -20.95 -1.09 36.64
C ASP A 164 -21.42 -2.55 36.48
#